data_c7659713eb0fb8374537114fe319e12d
#
_entry.id   c7659713eb0fb8374537114fe319e12d
#
_cell.length_a   1.000
_cell.length_b   1.000
_cell.length_c   1.000
_cell.angle_alpha   90.00
_cell.angle_beta   90.00
_cell.angle_gamma   90.00
#
_symmetry.space_group_name_H-M   'P 1'
#
loop_
_entity.id
_entity.type
_entity.pdbx_description
1 polymer ?
#
loop_
_entity_poly.entity_id
_entity_poly.type
_entity_poly.pdbx_seq_one_letter_code
_entity_poly.pdbx_strand_id
1 'polypeptide(L)'
;MTVRPFIPWPDQRLRTVCTPVDSVTDDVRAIWDDMLDSMYAMPGVGLAACQIGILKRLAVVDASETGNKPIRMANPEIVDASVKLREHTEASPNLPGVSAKISRPRGVTVRYLDE
;
A
#
# COMPACT_ATOMS: atom_id res chain seq x y z
N MET A 1 -15.54 9.19 -5.86
CA MET A 1 -14.93 8.33 -4.82
C MET A 1 -15.32 6.90 -5.12
N THR A 2 -14.33 6.06 -5.38
CA THR A 2 -14.58 4.72 -5.89
C THR A 2 -13.85 3.68 -5.05
N VAL A 3 -14.59 2.72 -4.51
CA VAL A 3 -14.02 1.53 -3.89
C VAL A 3 -13.82 0.49 -4.98
N ARG A 4 -12.58 0.00 -5.14
CA ARG A 4 -12.23 -1.01 -6.13
C ARG A 4 -12.10 -2.38 -5.47
N PRO A 5 -12.47 -3.48 -6.16
CA PRO A 5 -12.32 -4.82 -5.62
C PRO A 5 -10.84 -5.20 -5.49
N PHE A 6 -10.53 -5.95 -4.42
CA PHE A 6 -9.19 -6.51 -4.24
C PHE A 6 -8.99 -7.74 -5.12
N ILE A 7 -7.79 -7.86 -5.69
CA ILE A 7 -7.45 -9.01 -6.51
C ILE A 7 -7.19 -10.22 -5.59
N PRO A 8 -7.84 -11.38 -5.82
CA PRO A 8 -7.59 -12.56 -5.00
C PRO A 8 -6.25 -13.21 -5.33
N TRP A 9 -5.54 -13.68 -4.31
CA TRP A 9 -4.39 -14.56 -4.48
C TRP A 9 -4.89 -15.90 -5.08
N PRO A 10 -4.20 -16.54 -6.02
CA PRO A 10 -2.83 -16.31 -6.48
C PRO A 10 -2.70 -15.53 -7.79
N ASP A 11 -3.52 -14.53 -8.03
CA ASP A 11 -3.43 -13.73 -9.26
C ASP A 11 -2.00 -13.23 -9.48
N GLN A 12 -1.50 -13.41 -10.70
CA GLN A 12 -0.12 -13.07 -11.06
C GLN A 12 0.20 -11.58 -10.88
N ARG A 13 -0.80 -10.70 -10.97
CA ARG A 13 -0.61 -9.26 -10.76
C ARG A 13 -0.08 -8.93 -9.38
N LEU A 14 -0.35 -9.76 -8.37
CA LEU A 14 0.18 -9.57 -7.01
C LEU A 14 1.68 -9.81 -6.91
N ARG A 15 2.30 -10.43 -7.91
CA ARG A 15 3.73 -10.72 -7.98
C ARG A 15 4.44 -9.91 -9.06
N THR A 16 3.71 -9.14 -9.84
CA THR A 16 4.26 -8.36 -10.94
C THR A 16 5.00 -7.15 -10.37
N VAL A 17 6.20 -6.90 -10.86
CA VAL A 17 6.94 -5.69 -10.52
C VAL A 17 6.22 -4.51 -11.16
N CYS A 18 5.78 -3.57 -10.32
CA CYS A 18 5.05 -2.39 -10.78
C CYS A 18 5.98 -1.40 -11.45
N THR A 19 5.47 -0.68 -12.46
CA THR A 19 6.25 0.35 -13.14
C THR A 19 6.23 1.66 -12.36
N PRO A 20 7.36 2.39 -12.31
CA PRO A 20 7.37 3.72 -11.69
C PRO A 20 6.53 4.69 -12.52
N VAL A 21 6.03 5.74 -11.88
CA VAL A 21 5.36 6.84 -12.56
C VAL A 21 6.37 7.96 -12.82
N ASP A 22 6.24 8.66 -13.94
CA ASP A 22 7.17 9.73 -14.33
C ASP A 22 6.98 10.97 -13.46
N SER A 23 5.74 11.28 -13.13
CA SER A 23 5.39 12.44 -12.33
C SER A 23 4.03 12.26 -11.67
N VAL A 24 3.71 13.10 -10.71
CA VAL A 24 2.40 13.11 -10.06
C VAL A 24 1.45 13.94 -10.92
N THR A 25 0.56 13.24 -11.62
CA THR A 25 -0.46 13.82 -12.50
C THR A 25 -1.84 13.76 -11.84
N ASP A 26 -2.84 14.37 -12.49
CA ASP A 26 -4.23 14.25 -12.04
C ASP A 26 -4.72 12.80 -12.08
N ASP A 27 -4.26 12.00 -13.05
CA ASP A 27 -4.56 10.57 -13.10
C ASP A 27 -4.01 9.83 -11.87
N VAL A 28 -2.78 10.15 -11.46
CA VAL A 28 -2.18 9.58 -10.25
C VAL A 28 -2.98 9.98 -9.01
N ARG A 29 -3.39 11.25 -8.93
CA ARG A 29 -4.20 11.73 -7.80
C ARG A 29 -5.55 11.02 -7.73
N ALA A 30 -6.19 10.79 -8.88
CA ALA A 30 -7.44 10.04 -8.93
C ALA A 30 -7.27 8.59 -8.48
N ILE A 31 -6.17 7.94 -8.86
CA ILE A 31 -5.83 6.59 -8.41
C ILE A 31 -5.64 6.56 -6.89
N TRP A 32 -4.90 7.51 -6.33
CA TRP A 32 -4.70 7.60 -4.87
C TRP A 32 -6.04 7.76 -4.13
N ASP A 33 -6.97 8.56 -4.66
CA ASP A 33 -8.28 8.74 -4.06
C ASP A 33 -9.05 7.42 -4.02
N ASP A 34 -9.05 6.66 -5.12
CA ASP A 34 -9.68 5.34 -5.18
C ASP A 34 -8.99 4.35 -4.21
N MET A 35 -7.66 4.42 -4.11
CA MET A 35 -6.89 3.57 -3.19
C MET A 35 -7.26 3.87 -1.74
N LEU A 36 -7.36 5.13 -1.37
CA LEU A 36 -7.77 5.52 -0.01
C LEU A 36 -9.19 5.07 0.30
N ASP A 37 -10.14 5.26 -0.62
CA ASP A 37 -11.51 4.79 -0.45
C ASP A 37 -11.55 3.28 -0.25
N SER A 38 -10.77 2.53 -1.03
CA SER A 38 -10.70 1.07 -0.93
C SER A 38 -10.04 0.61 0.37
N MET A 39 -8.97 1.30 0.79
CA MET A 39 -8.27 1.03 2.03
C MET A 39 -9.18 1.23 3.26
N TYR A 40 -9.87 2.37 3.32
CA TYR A 40 -10.75 2.66 4.45
C TYR A 40 -11.98 1.74 4.48
N ALA A 41 -12.48 1.33 3.32
CA ALA A 41 -13.62 0.40 3.25
C ALA A 41 -13.29 -1.00 3.73
N MET A 42 -12.04 -1.42 3.65
CA MET A 42 -11.57 -2.75 4.03
C MET A 42 -11.85 -3.15 5.50
N PRO A 43 -11.67 -2.38 6.61
CA PRO A 43 -10.76 -1.26 6.82
C PRO A 43 -9.30 -1.69 6.97
N GLY A 44 -8.40 -0.87 6.49
CA GLY A 44 -6.97 -1.11 6.55
C GLY A 44 -6.17 0.16 6.80
N VAL A 45 -4.87 -0.01 6.99
CA VAL A 45 -3.94 1.09 7.27
C VAL A 45 -2.96 1.34 6.14
N GLY A 46 -2.90 0.47 5.15
CA GLY A 46 -2.03 0.62 4.00
C GLY A 46 -2.55 -0.14 2.80
N LEU A 47 -2.17 0.32 1.60
CA LEU A 47 -2.54 -0.33 0.35
C LEU A 47 -1.53 0.02 -0.73
N ALA A 48 -1.11 -1.01 -1.47
CA ALA A 48 -0.35 -0.83 -2.70
C ALA A 48 -1.28 -0.95 -3.92
N ALA A 49 -0.98 -0.22 -4.98
CA ALA A 49 -1.86 -0.18 -6.16
C ALA A 49 -2.08 -1.56 -6.81
N CYS A 50 -1.07 -2.44 -6.79
CA CYS A 50 -1.22 -3.78 -7.37
C CYS A 50 -2.31 -4.61 -6.67
N GLN A 51 -2.62 -4.32 -5.41
CA GLN A 51 -3.66 -5.05 -4.66
C GLN A 51 -5.07 -4.82 -5.23
N ILE A 52 -5.26 -3.77 -6.00
CA ILE A 52 -6.52 -3.48 -6.72
C ILE A 52 -6.32 -3.51 -8.24
N GLY A 53 -5.25 -4.14 -8.72
CA GLY A 53 -5.03 -4.40 -10.14
C GLY A 53 -4.35 -3.30 -10.92
N ILE A 54 -3.83 -2.28 -10.26
CA ILE A 54 -3.11 -1.19 -10.91
C ILE A 54 -1.61 -1.43 -10.75
N LEU A 55 -0.92 -1.74 -11.85
CA LEU A 55 0.49 -2.15 -11.82
C LEU A 55 1.43 -0.95 -11.91
N LYS A 56 1.21 0.05 -11.07
CA LYS A 56 2.04 1.24 -10.92
C LYS A 56 2.59 1.32 -9.50
N ARG A 57 3.77 1.90 -9.35
CA ARG A 57 4.42 2.07 -8.03
C ARG A 57 3.76 3.20 -7.24
N LEU A 58 2.59 2.92 -6.71
CA LEU A 58 1.81 3.83 -5.87
C LEU A 58 1.41 3.11 -4.60
N ALA A 59 1.41 3.84 -3.49
CA ALA A 59 0.99 3.33 -2.20
C ALA A 59 0.30 4.42 -1.40
N VAL A 60 -0.59 4.02 -0.50
CA VAL A 60 -1.22 4.90 0.48
C VAL A 60 -1.11 4.26 1.86
N VAL A 61 -0.95 5.09 2.87
CA VAL A 61 -0.83 4.65 4.27
C VAL A 61 -1.58 5.65 5.15
N ASP A 62 -2.33 5.15 6.10
CA ASP A 62 -2.88 5.94 7.18
C ASP A 62 -2.87 5.11 8.46
N ALA A 63 -1.83 5.27 9.26
CA ALA A 63 -1.65 4.59 10.53
C ALA A 63 -2.12 5.44 11.72
N SER A 64 -2.81 6.56 11.46
CA SER A 64 -3.33 7.40 12.53
C SER A 64 -4.50 6.72 13.25
N GLU A 65 -4.68 7.05 14.53
CA GLU A 65 -5.77 6.48 15.32
C GLU A 65 -7.15 6.93 14.82
N THR A 66 -7.22 8.13 14.25
CA THR A 66 -8.47 8.76 13.81
C THR A 66 -8.81 8.50 12.33
N GLY A 67 -7.86 7.94 11.53
CA GLY A 67 -8.06 7.68 10.13
C GLY A 67 -8.16 8.95 9.27
N ASN A 68 -7.48 10.01 9.66
CA ASN A 68 -7.56 11.31 8.98
C ASN A 68 -6.20 11.92 8.61
N LYS A 69 -5.15 11.09 8.56
CA LYS A 69 -3.79 11.53 8.19
C LYS A 69 -3.20 10.64 7.12
N PRO A 70 -3.83 10.56 5.94
CA PRO A 70 -3.33 9.71 4.87
C PRO A 70 -2.02 10.24 4.29
N ILE A 71 -1.14 9.32 3.90
CA ILE A 71 0.08 9.60 3.17
C ILE A 71 -0.06 8.96 1.80
N ARG A 72 0.11 9.74 0.74
CA ARG A 72 0.09 9.30 -0.65
C ARG A 72 1.50 9.24 -1.17
N MET A 73 1.91 8.11 -1.72
CA MET A 73 3.28 7.89 -2.19
C MET A 73 3.30 7.45 -3.65
N ALA A 74 4.17 8.09 -4.43
CA ALA A 74 4.53 7.63 -5.77
C ALA A 74 6.00 7.21 -5.77
N ASN A 75 6.31 6.10 -6.42
CA ASN A 75 7.65 5.55 -6.50
C ASN A 75 8.31 5.35 -5.11
N PRO A 76 7.62 4.76 -4.12
CA PRO A 76 8.20 4.59 -2.81
C PRO A 76 9.40 3.63 -2.87
N GLU A 77 10.42 3.95 -2.09
CA GLU A 77 11.65 3.16 -2.00
C GLU A 77 12.12 3.14 -0.55
N ILE A 78 12.42 1.96 -0.03
CA ILE A 78 13.02 1.82 1.29
C ILE A 78 14.51 2.14 1.16
N VAL A 79 14.95 3.23 1.78
CA VAL A 79 16.35 3.67 1.71
C VAL A 79 17.14 3.32 2.96
N ASP A 80 16.47 2.99 4.04
CA ASP A 80 17.08 2.54 5.28
C ASP A 80 16.10 1.69 6.09
N ALA A 81 16.62 0.74 6.85
CA ALA A 81 15.83 -0.13 7.70
C ALA A 81 16.57 -0.38 9.01
N SER A 82 15.84 -0.44 10.12
CA SER A 82 16.45 -0.68 11.43
C SER A 82 17.01 -2.10 11.52
N VAL A 83 18.08 -2.26 12.31
CA VAL A 83 18.64 -3.58 12.64
C VAL A 83 17.71 -4.34 13.56
N LYS A 84 17.04 -3.64 14.47
CA LYS A 84 16.07 -4.24 15.39
C LYS A 84 14.84 -4.68 14.62
N LEU A 85 14.37 -5.89 14.89
CA LEU A 85 13.18 -6.47 14.30
C LEU A 85 12.02 -6.40 15.29
N ARG A 86 10.81 -6.43 14.72
CA ARG A 86 9.56 -6.53 15.47
C ARG A 86 8.74 -7.65 14.87
N GLU A 87 8.24 -8.54 15.72
CA GLU A 87 7.31 -9.57 15.31
C GLU A 87 5.88 -9.02 15.35
N HIS A 88 5.11 -9.30 14.32
CA HIS A 88 3.75 -8.83 14.17
C HIS A 88 2.93 -9.84 13.36
N THR A 89 1.66 -9.96 13.69
CA THR A 89 0.73 -10.76 12.90
C THR A 89 0.22 -9.91 11.74
N GLU A 90 0.44 -10.39 10.52
CA GLU A 90 0.06 -9.70 9.31
C GLU A 90 -1.01 -10.44 8.52
N ALA A 91 -1.86 -9.71 7.83
CA ALA A 91 -2.89 -10.22 6.95
C ALA A 91 -3.07 -9.29 5.76
N SER A 92 -3.72 -9.78 4.71
CA SER A 92 -3.96 -9.00 3.50
C SER A 92 -5.37 -9.26 2.98
N PRO A 93 -6.07 -8.23 2.43
CA PRO A 93 -7.38 -8.42 1.82
C PRO A 93 -7.34 -9.29 0.56
N ASN A 94 -6.16 -9.43 -0.08
CA ASN A 94 -5.96 -10.27 -1.26
C ASN A 94 -5.86 -11.76 -0.90
N LEU A 95 -5.76 -12.08 0.39
CA LEU A 95 -5.70 -13.44 0.91
C LEU A 95 -6.57 -13.53 2.18
N PRO A 96 -7.92 -13.44 2.01
CA PRO A 96 -8.82 -13.37 3.15
C PRO A 96 -8.75 -14.61 4.06
N GLY A 97 -8.86 -14.40 5.37
CA GLY A 97 -8.88 -15.48 6.34
C GLY A 97 -7.52 -16.09 6.68
N VAL A 98 -6.44 -15.56 6.11
CA VAL A 98 -5.07 -16.03 6.36
C VAL A 98 -4.28 -14.93 7.05
N SER A 99 -3.54 -15.31 8.10
CA SER A 99 -2.60 -14.41 8.77
C SER A 99 -1.32 -15.16 9.10
N ALA A 100 -0.24 -14.42 9.33
CA ALA A 100 1.05 -15.01 9.69
C ALA A 100 1.81 -14.06 10.61
N LYS A 101 2.59 -14.65 11.53
CA LYS A 101 3.53 -13.89 12.34
C LYS A 101 4.80 -13.67 11.51
N ILE A 102 5.19 -12.42 11.33
CA ILE A 102 6.34 -12.03 10.52
C ILE A 102 7.23 -11.11 11.33
N SER A 103 8.54 -11.33 11.24
CA SER A 103 9.54 -10.41 11.77
C SER A 103 9.97 -9.45 10.68
N ARG A 104 9.88 -8.14 10.97
CA ARG A 104 10.29 -7.09 10.05
C ARG A 104 11.17 -6.08 10.77
N PRO A 105 11.98 -5.30 10.05
CA PRO A 105 12.65 -4.15 10.66
C PRO A 105 11.65 -3.29 11.43
N ARG A 106 12.01 -2.91 12.63
CA ARG A 106 11.14 -2.10 13.51
C ARG A 106 10.84 -0.73 12.91
N GLY A 107 11.79 -0.16 12.18
CA GLY A 107 11.64 1.12 11.51
C GLY A 107 12.26 1.10 10.14
N VAL A 108 11.69 1.87 9.22
CA VAL A 108 12.21 2.06 7.86
C VAL A 108 12.15 3.53 7.50
N THR A 109 13.07 3.95 6.64
CA THR A 109 13.02 5.26 5.99
C THR A 109 12.62 5.05 4.53
N VAL A 110 11.60 5.75 4.10
CA VAL A 110 11.05 5.62 2.75
C VAL A 110 11.20 6.96 2.03
N ARG A 111 11.73 6.92 0.82
CA ARG A 111 11.77 8.07 -0.08
C ARG A 111 10.66 7.91 -1.11
N TYR A 112 9.90 8.98 -1.37
CA TYR A 112 8.79 8.94 -2.31
C TYR A 112 8.46 10.33 -2.84
N LEU A 113 7.67 10.36 -3.93
CA LEU A 113 7.04 11.58 -4.43
C LEU A 113 5.66 11.70 -3.80
N ASP A 114 5.34 12.86 -3.26
CA ASP A 114 4.00 13.14 -2.72
C ASP A 114 3.16 13.98 -3.70
N GLU A 115 1.99 14.35 -3.26
CA GLU A 115 1.07 15.15 -4.08
C GLU A 115 1.69 16.58 -4.43
#